data_2eaedfa932d4c4faffdb7a5f28b8bb78
#
_entry.id   2eaedfa932d4c4faffdb7a5f28b8bb78
#
_cell.length_a   1.000
_cell.length_b   1.000
_cell.length_c   1.000
_cell.angle_alpha   90.00
_cell.angle_beta   90.00
_cell.angle_gamma   90.00
#
_symmetry.space_group_name_H-M   'P 1'
#
loop_
_entity.id
_entity.type
_entity.pdbx_description
1 polymer ?
#
loop_
_entity_poly.entity_id
_entity_poly.type
_entity_poly.pdbx_seq_one_letter_code
_entity_poly.pdbx_strand_id
1 'polypeptide(L)'
;MIREATPDDVASIHDMIVGLAEFEMEPDAVTATPADLHEALFGPRPALFAHVADDAEHGVVGFSLWFLNYSTWLGTHGIYLEDLFVQPEHRGSGYGKALLANLARICVERGYGRLEWWVLDEPNMQSSWRFYESQGARALREWVPHRVTGDALIALAGGTTSQK
;
A
#
# COMPACT_ATOMS: atom_id res chain seq x y z
N MET A 1 7.74 -14.67 9.47
CA MET A 1 6.30 -14.81 9.87
C MET A 1 5.55 -13.55 9.45
N ILE A 2 4.24 -13.65 9.10
CA ILE A 2 3.42 -12.44 8.87
C ILE A 2 2.66 -12.14 10.16
N ARG A 3 2.75 -10.88 10.63
CA ARG A 3 2.03 -10.39 11.81
C ARG A 3 1.52 -8.95 11.59
N GLU A 4 0.58 -8.51 12.41
CA GLU A 4 0.21 -7.10 12.46
C GLU A 4 1.42 -6.24 12.86
N ALA A 5 1.49 -5.04 12.30
CA ALA A 5 2.49 -4.07 12.69
C ALA A 5 2.23 -3.52 14.09
N THR A 6 3.29 -3.17 14.77
CA THR A 6 3.29 -2.50 16.08
C THR A 6 3.91 -1.10 15.96
N PRO A 7 3.75 -0.21 16.94
CA PRO A 7 4.41 1.09 16.92
C PRO A 7 5.94 1.03 16.74
N ASP A 8 6.58 -0.05 17.19
CA ASP A 8 8.03 -0.24 17.06
C ASP A 8 8.46 -0.53 15.61
N ASP A 9 7.53 -0.94 14.74
CA ASP A 9 7.81 -1.25 13.33
C ASP A 9 7.76 0.01 12.43
N VAL A 10 7.26 1.14 12.94
CA VAL A 10 7.00 2.35 12.14
C VAL A 10 8.23 2.84 11.41
N ALA A 11 9.39 2.87 12.08
CA ALA A 11 10.63 3.30 11.46
C ALA A 11 11.03 2.39 10.28
N SER A 12 11.00 1.08 10.49
CA SER A 12 11.30 0.10 9.43
C SER A 12 10.32 0.16 8.26
N ILE A 13 9.02 0.35 8.54
CA ILE A 13 8.01 0.52 7.48
C ILE A 13 8.29 1.80 6.69
N HIS A 14 8.59 2.91 7.37
CA HIS A 14 8.89 4.17 6.70
C HIS A 14 10.14 4.06 5.80
N ASP A 15 11.20 3.45 6.28
CA ASP A 15 12.41 3.22 5.48
C ASP A 15 12.10 2.37 4.22
N MET A 16 11.21 1.39 4.35
CA MET A 16 10.76 0.58 3.21
C MET A 16 9.82 1.33 2.27
N ILE A 17 9.03 2.30 2.73
CA ILE A 17 8.25 3.22 1.87
C ILE A 17 9.21 4.06 1.01
N VAL A 18 10.29 4.58 1.60
CA VAL A 18 11.34 5.29 0.84
C VAL A 18 11.97 4.36 -0.19
N GLY A 19 12.32 3.13 0.19
CA GLY A 19 12.85 2.13 -0.73
C GLY A 19 11.88 1.73 -1.86
N LEU A 20 10.56 1.77 -1.61
CA LEU A 20 9.55 1.57 -2.66
C LEU A 20 9.54 2.75 -3.64
N ALA A 21 9.57 3.99 -3.15
CA ALA A 21 9.62 5.17 -3.99
C ALA A 21 10.88 5.20 -4.87
N GLU A 22 12.04 4.78 -4.34
CA GLU A 22 13.26 4.60 -5.13
C GLU A 22 13.08 3.54 -6.23
N PHE A 23 12.44 2.42 -5.91
CA PHE A 23 12.14 1.36 -6.89
C PHE A 23 11.19 1.85 -7.99
N GLU A 24 10.26 2.73 -7.67
CA GLU A 24 9.32 3.37 -8.59
C GLU A 24 9.91 4.58 -9.32
N MET A 25 11.19 4.90 -9.10
CA MET A 25 11.92 6.02 -9.71
C MET A 25 11.40 7.41 -9.29
N GLU A 26 10.79 7.50 -8.12
CA GLU A 26 10.24 8.72 -7.52
C GLU A 26 10.80 8.98 -6.10
N PRO A 27 12.14 9.01 -5.91
CA PRO A 27 12.75 9.07 -4.58
C PRO A 27 12.38 10.32 -3.78
N ASP A 28 12.08 11.42 -4.46
CA ASP A 28 11.72 12.70 -3.84
C ASP A 28 10.22 12.83 -3.54
N ALA A 29 9.40 11.83 -3.87
CA ALA A 29 7.95 11.88 -3.67
C ALA A 29 7.54 11.71 -2.20
N VAL A 30 8.37 11.04 -1.39
CA VAL A 30 8.05 10.76 0.01
C VAL A 30 8.32 12.00 0.87
N THR A 31 7.24 12.65 1.28
CA THR A 31 7.28 13.80 2.21
C THR A 31 6.73 13.46 3.59
N ALA A 32 6.04 12.31 3.71
CA ALA A 32 5.53 11.82 4.98
C ALA A 32 6.68 11.46 5.93
N THR A 33 6.47 11.73 7.21
CA THR A 33 7.43 11.41 8.26
C THR A 33 7.03 10.13 9.02
N PRO A 34 7.94 9.50 9.78
CA PRO A 34 7.57 8.42 10.69
C PRO A 34 6.48 8.80 11.69
N ALA A 35 6.42 10.07 12.10
CA ALA A 35 5.37 10.55 13.01
C ALA A 35 4.00 10.59 12.33
N ASP A 36 3.93 11.00 11.06
CA ASP A 36 2.69 10.97 10.28
C ASP A 36 2.19 9.53 10.10
N LEU A 37 3.09 8.61 9.79
CA LEU A 37 2.78 7.19 9.65
C LEU A 37 2.30 6.59 10.98
N HIS A 38 2.97 6.93 12.08
CA HIS A 38 2.56 6.49 13.42
C HIS A 38 1.15 6.95 13.75
N GLU A 39 0.82 8.24 13.52
CA GLU A 39 -0.51 8.78 13.77
C GLU A 39 -1.58 8.09 12.91
N ALA A 40 -1.27 7.83 11.63
CA ALA A 40 -2.19 7.17 10.72
C ALA A 40 -2.49 5.71 11.08
N LEU A 41 -1.50 4.98 11.62
CA LEU A 41 -1.62 3.57 12.00
C LEU A 41 -2.13 3.37 13.43
N PHE A 42 -1.68 4.20 14.38
CA PHE A 42 -1.85 3.97 15.82
C PHE A 42 -2.46 5.14 16.59
N GLY A 43 -2.82 6.22 15.90
CA GLY A 43 -3.50 7.37 16.49
C GLY A 43 -4.91 7.03 16.97
N PRO A 44 -5.62 8.00 17.57
CA PRO A 44 -6.95 7.79 18.17
C PRO A 44 -8.03 7.34 17.15
N ARG A 45 -7.82 7.59 15.86
CA ARG A 45 -8.72 7.21 14.77
C ARG A 45 -7.89 6.71 13.59
N PRO A 46 -7.32 5.50 13.69
CA PRO A 46 -6.47 4.97 12.64
C PRO A 46 -7.27 4.81 11.35
N ALA A 47 -6.69 5.26 10.24
CA ALA A 47 -7.24 5.14 8.91
C ALA A 47 -6.54 4.05 8.08
N LEU A 48 -5.36 3.63 8.54
CA LEU A 48 -4.51 2.65 7.89
C LEU A 48 -4.31 1.42 8.77
N PHE A 49 -3.99 0.31 8.12
CA PHE A 49 -3.59 -0.94 8.73
C PHE A 49 -2.30 -1.44 8.08
N ALA A 50 -1.44 -2.08 8.84
CA ALA A 50 -0.22 -2.65 8.30
C ALA A 50 0.05 -4.05 8.85
N HIS A 51 0.64 -4.88 7.99
CA HIS A 51 1.25 -6.16 8.38
C HIS A 51 2.70 -6.16 7.93
N VAL A 52 3.54 -6.83 8.70
CA VAL A 52 4.95 -6.97 8.41
C VAL A 52 5.33 -8.43 8.19
N ALA A 53 6.30 -8.62 7.30
CA ALA A 53 7.02 -9.88 7.18
C ALA A 53 8.21 -9.83 8.13
N ASP A 54 8.11 -10.56 9.23
CA ASP A 54 9.10 -10.62 10.29
C ASP A 54 9.92 -11.90 10.11
N ASP A 55 11.20 -11.72 9.78
CA ASP A 55 12.18 -12.78 9.63
C ASP A 55 12.93 -12.99 10.97
N ALA A 56 13.20 -14.22 11.32
CA ALA A 56 13.81 -14.55 12.62
C ALA A 56 15.25 -14.06 12.78
N GLU A 57 15.97 -13.88 11.68
CA GLU A 57 17.39 -13.49 11.68
C GLU A 57 17.57 -12.00 11.32
N HIS A 58 16.66 -11.46 10.51
CA HIS A 58 16.81 -10.14 9.89
C HIS A 58 15.76 -9.12 10.38
N GLY A 59 14.79 -9.53 11.21
CA GLY A 59 13.70 -8.66 11.66
C GLY A 59 12.68 -8.37 10.56
N VAL A 60 12.19 -7.15 10.49
CA VAL A 60 11.16 -6.75 9.51
C VAL A 60 11.80 -6.57 8.12
N VAL A 61 11.45 -7.45 7.19
CA VAL A 61 12.02 -7.51 5.83
C VAL A 61 11.01 -7.15 4.73
N GLY A 62 9.77 -6.88 5.08
CA GLY A 62 8.73 -6.47 4.14
C GLY A 62 7.48 -6.05 4.87
N PHE A 63 6.59 -5.35 4.15
CA PHE A 63 5.32 -4.89 4.71
C PHE A 63 4.21 -4.85 3.66
N SER A 64 2.97 -4.83 4.14
CA SER A 64 1.79 -4.42 3.40
C SER A 64 1.05 -3.36 4.19
N LEU A 65 0.71 -2.24 3.55
CA LEU A 65 -0.06 -1.14 4.11
C LEU A 65 -1.38 -1.04 3.34
N TRP A 66 -2.50 -0.93 4.05
CA TRP A 66 -3.81 -1.05 3.43
C TRP A 66 -4.89 -0.31 4.22
N PHE A 67 -6.00 -0.05 3.56
CA PHE A 67 -7.21 0.52 4.16
C PHE A 67 -8.47 -0.10 3.57
N LEU A 68 -9.62 0.20 4.16
CA LEU A 68 -10.90 -0.30 3.66
C LEU A 68 -11.45 0.66 2.60
N ASN A 69 -11.83 0.09 1.46
CA ASN A 69 -12.76 0.74 0.55
C ASN A 69 -14.16 0.13 0.66
N TYR A 70 -15.09 0.60 -0.13
CA TYR A 70 -16.46 0.09 -0.14
C TYR A 70 -17.00 -0.03 -1.56
N SER A 71 -17.65 -1.13 -1.87
CA SER A 71 -18.35 -1.32 -3.12
C SER A 71 -19.86 -1.13 -2.94
N THR A 72 -20.40 -0.07 -3.51
CA THR A 72 -21.85 0.14 -3.52
C THR A 72 -22.58 -0.91 -4.36
N TRP A 73 -21.90 -1.54 -5.31
CA TRP A 73 -22.48 -2.59 -6.15
C TRP A 73 -22.55 -3.93 -5.42
N LEU A 74 -21.57 -4.22 -4.58
CA LEU A 74 -21.52 -5.46 -3.79
C LEU A 74 -22.16 -5.29 -2.40
N GLY A 75 -22.36 -4.06 -1.94
CA GLY A 75 -22.88 -3.76 -0.60
C GLY A 75 -21.93 -4.15 0.53
N THR A 76 -20.63 -4.26 0.26
CA THR A 76 -19.64 -4.68 1.24
C THR A 76 -18.31 -3.94 1.08
N HIS A 77 -17.48 -4.01 2.10
CA HIS A 77 -16.11 -3.52 2.05
C HIS A 77 -15.23 -4.33 1.11
N GLY A 78 -14.12 -3.74 0.75
CA GLY A 78 -12.94 -4.38 0.19
C GLY A 78 -11.70 -3.88 0.91
N ILE A 79 -10.58 -4.51 0.65
CA ILE A 79 -9.26 -4.01 1.03
C ILE A 79 -8.67 -3.28 -0.18
N TYR A 80 -8.21 -2.05 0.04
CA TYR A 80 -7.30 -1.37 -0.86
C TYR A 80 -5.89 -1.48 -0.30
N LEU A 81 -5.02 -2.17 -1.03
CA LEU A 81 -3.61 -2.29 -0.72
C LEU A 81 -2.89 -1.05 -1.27
N GLU A 82 -2.40 -0.19 -0.38
CA GLU A 82 -1.65 1.00 -0.75
C GLU A 82 -0.23 0.62 -1.16
N ASP A 83 0.49 -0.05 -0.25
CA ASP A 83 1.88 -0.45 -0.48
C ASP A 83 2.10 -1.93 -0.19
N LEU A 84 2.89 -2.58 -1.03
CA LEU A 84 3.47 -3.91 -0.81
C LEU A 84 4.93 -3.88 -1.19
N PHE A 85 5.80 -4.05 -0.22
CA PHE A 85 7.23 -4.04 -0.47
C PHE A 85 7.94 -5.16 0.30
N VAL A 86 8.95 -5.71 -0.32
CA VAL A 86 9.91 -6.62 0.31
C VAL A 86 11.30 -6.12 -0.07
N GLN A 87 12.17 -5.99 0.91
CA GLN A 87 13.55 -5.58 0.71
C GLN A 87 14.20 -6.44 -0.38
N PRO A 88 14.96 -5.84 -1.32
CA PRO A 88 15.48 -6.53 -2.50
C PRO A 88 16.21 -7.84 -2.19
N GLU A 89 17.01 -7.87 -1.14
CA GLU A 89 17.80 -9.02 -0.68
C GLU A 89 16.95 -10.17 -0.15
N HIS A 90 15.71 -9.91 0.22
CA HIS A 90 14.74 -10.89 0.74
C HIS A 90 13.67 -11.28 -0.28
N ARG A 91 13.75 -10.75 -1.52
CA ARG A 91 12.82 -11.11 -2.61
C ARG A 91 13.07 -12.57 -3.05
N GLY A 92 12.02 -13.19 -3.61
CA GLY A 92 12.09 -14.60 -4.01
C GLY A 92 11.90 -15.60 -2.87
N SER A 93 11.92 -15.17 -1.60
CA SER A 93 11.72 -16.02 -0.42
C SER A 93 10.25 -16.24 -0.02
N GLY A 94 9.31 -15.72 -0.84
CA GLY A 94 7.87 -15.93 -0.63
C GLY A 94 7.19 -14.89 0.27
N TYR A 95 7.89 -13.91 0.83
CA TYR A 95 7.31 -12.91 1.74
C TYR A 95 6.22 -12.07 1.08
N GLY A 96 6.43 -11.57 -0.14
CA GLY A 96 5.41 -10.80 -0.87
C GLY A 96 4.13 -11.61 -1.10
N LYS A 97 4.25 -12.88 -1.46
CA LYS A 97 3.10 -13.80 -1.58
C LYS A 97 2.41 -14.00 -0.23
N ALA A 98 3.16 -14.18 0.85
CA ALA A 98 2.61 -14.39 2.18
C ALA A 98 1.87 -13.15 2.70
N LEU A 99 2.39 -11.93 2.47
CA LEU A 99 1.72 -10.67 2.78
C LEU A 99 0.41 -10.53 2.02
N LEU A 100 0.42 -10.77 0.70
CA LEU A 100 -0.78 -10.68 -0.13
C LEU A 100 -1.83 -11.75 0.27
N ALA A 101 -1.39 -12.97 0.53
CA ALA A 101 -2.24 -14.06 0.99
C ALA A 101 -2.90 -13.77 2.34
N ASN A 102 -2.18 -13.08 3.25
CA ASN A 102 -2.74 -12.64 4.52
C ASN A 102 -3.89 -11.64 4.31
N LEU A 103 -3.76 -10.68 3.41
CA LEU A 103 -4.85 -9.75 3.08
C LEU A 103 -6.05 -10.46 2.44
N ALA A 104 -5.79 -11.40 1.54
CA ALA A 104 -6.84 -12.24 0.95
C ALA A 104 -7.58 -13.05 2.02
N ARG A 105 -6.86 -13.62 3.00
CA ARG A 105 -7.46 -14.32 4.15
C ARG A 105 -8.36 -13.39 4.96
N ILE A 106 -7.92 -12.16 5.26
CA ILE A 106 -8.72 -11.15 5.96
C ILE A 106 -10.01 -10.84 5.17
N CYS A 107 -9.91 -10.69 3.84
CA CYS A 107 -11.09 -10.49 3.00
C CYS A 107 -12.10 -11.65 3.16
N VAL A 108 -11.63 -12.87 3.07
CA VAL A 108 -12.50 -14.07 3.18
C VAL A 108 -13.14 -14.16 4.58
N GLU A 109 -12.34 -14.02 5.63
CA GLU A 109 -12.82 -14.12 7.02
C GLU A 109 -13.83 -13.04 7.39
N ARG A 110 -13.69 -11.83 6.82
CA ARG A 110 -14.57 -10.70 7.10
C ARG A 110 -15.69 -10.52 6.07
N GLY A 111 -15.78 -11.38 5.06
CA GLY A 111 -16.79 -11.31 4.00
C GLY A 111 -16.62 -10.08 3.10
N TYR A 112 -15.39 -9.60 2.92
CA TYR A 112 -15.09 -8.50 2.02
C TYR A 112 -15.11 -8.96 0.56
N GLY A 113 -15.60 -8.11 -0.33
CA GLY A 113 -15.88 -8.48 -1.71
C GLY A 113 -14.69 -8.47 -2.66
N ARG A 114 -13.58 -7.82 -2.26
CA ARG A 114 -12.41 -7.64 -3.14
C ARG A 114 -11.16 -7.23 -2.38
N LEU A 115 -10.01 -7.51 -3.01
CA LEU A 115 -8.69 -6.99 -2.70
C LEU A 115 -8.18 -6.32 -3.97
N GLU A 116 -7.88 -5.03 -3.92
CA GLU A 116 -7.46 -4.26 -5.10
C GLU A 116 -6.32 -3.29 -4.79
N TRP A 117 -5.56 -2.94 -5.83
CA TRP A 117 -4.41 -2.02 -5.78
C TRP A 117 -4.12 -1.47 -7.17
N TRP A 118 -3.26 -0.47 -7.23
CA TRP A 118 -2.72 0.03 -8.49
C TRP A 118 -1.28 -0.46 -8.69
N VAL A 119 -0.90 -0.59 -9.96
CA VAL A 119 0.48 -0.89 -10.36
C VAL A 119 0.84 0.10 -11.46
N LEU A 120 2.01 0.72 -11.37
CA LEU A 120 2.51 1.59 -12.41
C LEU A 120 2.67 0.79 -13.72
N ASP A 121 2.23 1.38 -14.85
CA ASP A 121 2.38 0.80 -16.18
C ASP A 121 3.68 1.30 -16.83
N GLU A 122 4.81 0.98 -16.16
CA GLU A 122 6.15 1.36 -16.58
C GLU A 122 7.02 0.13 -16.86
N PRO A 123 8.01 0.23 -17.75
CA PRO A 123 8.86 -0.92 -18.14
C PRO A 123 9.59 -1.59 -16.97
N ASN A 124 10.01 -0.83 -15.95
CA ASN A 124 10.68 -1.34 -14.76
C ASN A 124 9.74 -2.13 -13.83
N MET A 125 8.42 -1.99 -13.98
CA MET A 125 7.41 -2.65 -13.14
C MET A 125 6.97 -4.03 -13.63
N GLN A 126 7.55 -4.56 -14.70
CA GLN A 126 7.17 -5.84 -15.29
C GLN A 126 7.32 -7.03 -14.33
N SER A 127 8.22 -6.96 -13.37
CA SER A 127 8.35 -7.99 -12.31
C SER A 127 7.15 -7.98 -11.37
N SER A 128 6.65 -6.79 -11.01
CA SER A 128 5.46 -6.61 -10.17
C SER A 128 4.20 -7.09 -10.88
N TRP A 129 4.05 -6.75 -12.17
CA TRP A 129 2.95 -7.25 -13.00
C TRP A 129 2.90 -8.78 -13.01
N ARG A 130 4.00 -9.44 -13.36
CA ARG A 130 4.09 -10.92 -13.38
C ARG A 130 3.84 -11.54 -12.02
N PHE A 131 4.33 -10.90 -10.95
CA PHE A 131 4.07 -11.35 -9.59
C PHE A 131 2.56 -11.36 -9.30
N TYR A 132 1.85 -10.26 -9.53
CA TYR A 132 0.42 -10.17 -9.25
C TYR A 132 -0.42 -11.09 -10.16
N GLU A 133 -0.11 -11.18 -11.44
CA GLU A 133 -0.77 -12.13 -12.35
C GLU A 133 -0.61 -13.58 -11.89
N SER A 134 0.57 -13.95 -11.38
CA SER A 134 0.82 -15.29 -10.84
C SER A 134 0.00 -15.60 -9.58
N GLN A 135 -0.50 -14.57 -8.88
CA GLN A 135 -1.43 -14.72 -7.76
C GLN A 135 -2.92 -14.70 -8.19
N GLY A 136 -3.20 -14.64 -9.48
CA GLY A 136 -4.56 -14.63 -10.02
C GLY A 136 -5.19 -13.24 -10.15
N ALA A 137 -4.41 -12.18 -9.96
CA ALA A 137 -4.91 -10.81 -10.16
C ALA A 137 -5.13 -10.52 -11.66
N ARG A 138 -6.16 -9.73 -11.94
CA ARG A 138 -6.51 -9.26 -13.28
C ARG A 138 -6.45 -7.74 -13.35
N ALA A 139 -5.71 -7.20 -14.32
CA ALA A 139 -5.70 -5.77 -14.58
C ALA A 139 -7.06 -5.28 -15.10
N LEU A 140 -7.59 -4.23 -14.51
CA LEU A 140 -8.86 -3.58 -14.90
C LEU A 140 -8.56 -2.41 -15.84
N ARG A 141 -8.21 -2.72 -17.10
CA ARG A 141 -7.77 -1.72 -18.10
C ARG A 141 -8.88 -0.77 -18.55
N GLU A 142 -10.14 -1.12 -18.28
CA GLU A 142 -11.33 -0.29 -18.56
C GLU A 142 -11.51 0.85 -17.54
N TRP A 143 -10.80 0.84 -16.42
CA TRP A 143 -10.84 1.85 -15.37
C TRP A 143 -9.58 2.71 -15.41
N VAL A 144 -9.75 4.02 -15.45
CA VAL A 144 -8.64 4.98 -15.44
C VAL A 144 -8.71 5.80 -14.16
N PRO A 145 -7.69 5.72 -13.31
CA PRO A 145 -7.61 6.56 -12.10
C PRO A 145 -7.59 8.05 -12.47
N HIS A 146 -8.38 8.85 -11.75
CA HIS A 146 -8.37 10.30 -11.86
C HIS A 146 -8.00 10.91 -10.52
N ARG A 147 -7.17 11.95 -10.55
CA ARG A 147 -6.67 12.63 -9.34
C ARG A 147 -6.76 14.14 -9.50
N VAL A 148 -7.19 14.82 -8.45
CA VAL A 148 -7.13 16.29 -8.34
C VAL A 148 -6.27 16.62 -7.14
N THR A 149 -5.21 17.40 -7.33
CA THR A 149 -4.24 17.77 -6.28
C THR A 149 -3.84 19.25 -6.42
N GLY A 150 -3.12 19.77 -5.41
CA GLY A 150 -2.54 21.10 -5.44
C GLY A 150 -3.57 22.21 -5.70
N ASP A 151 -3.20 23.17 -6.53
CA ASP A 151 -4.03 24.34 -6.86
C ASP A 151 -5.39 23.97 -7.47
N ALA A 152 -5.44 22.89 -8.25
CA ALA A 152 -6.71 22.42 -8.83
C ALA A 152 -7.68 21.92 -7.74
N LEU A 153 -7.17 21.29 -6.68
CA LEU A 153 -7.98 20.88 -5.53
C LEU A 153 -8.53 22.09 -4.76
N ILE A 154 -7.69 23.11 -4.55
CA ILE A 154 -8.07 24.36 -3.88
C ILE A 154 -9.14 25.07 -4.70
N ALA A 155 -8.94 25.21 -6.00
CA ALA A 155 -9.90 25.85 -6.90
C ALA A 155 -11.26 25.12 -6.93
N LEU A 156 -11.24 23.79 -6.98
CA LEU A 156 -12.46 22.96 -6.96
C LEU A 156 -13.25 23.13 -5.65
N ALA A 157 -12.57 23.38 -4.53
CA ALA A 157 -13.18 23.66 -3.24
C ALA A 157 -13.75 25.10 -3.13
N GLY A 158 -13.66 25.92 -4.18
CA GLY A 158 -14.09 27.34 -4.16
C GLY A 158 -13.07 28.28 -3.49
N GLY A 159 -11.85 27.81 -3.25
CA GLY A 159 -10.77 28.63 -2.71
C GLY A 159 -10.08 29.47 -3.81
N THR A 160 -9.50 30.61 -3.41
CA THR A 160 -8.60 31.39 -4.26
C THR A 160 -7.18 30.92 -4.05
N THR A 161 -6.50 30.52 -5.12
CA THR A 161 -5.05 30.28 -5.09
C THR A 161 -4.33 31.56 -4.68
N SER A 162 -3.62 31.54 -3.56
CA SER A 162 -2.69 32.64 -3.24
C SER A 162 -1.57 32.61 -4.27
N GLN A 163 -1.56 33.61 -5.17
CA GLN A 163 -0.40 33.85 -6.00
C GLN A 163 0.79 34.19 -5.08
N LYS A 164 1.80 33.31 -5.09
CA LYS A 164 3.13 33.64 -4.59
C LYS A 164 4.00 34.18 -5.72
#